data_357837837a1e493fd76dd119985a8619
#
_entry.id   357837837a1e493fd76dd119985a8619
#
_cell.length_a   1.000
_cell.length_b   1.000
_cell.length_c   1.000
_cell.angle_alpha   90.00
_cell.angle_beta   90.00
_cell.angle_gamma   90.00
#
_symmetry.space_group_name_H-M   'P 1'
#
loop_
_entity.id
_entity.type
_entity.pdbx_description
1 polymer ?
#
loop_
_entity_poly.entity_id
_entity_poly.type
_entity_poly.pdbx_seq_one_letter_code
_entity_poly.pdbx_strand_id
1 'polypeptide(L)'
;MKKKASPLKQQPMMSPPMARPRFNPETLRRWAVQMGALLALLLLVGYLSLASPHFLTPGNIANVARQTAVTTILAAGQTFVILSGGIDLSVAATAGLSASVAAVLMTSQVWILGVPIGPVPFGVGMIIAMLVGLLVGLLNGLIITKGRIPDFIATLGTLTTMRGIALLVTGGLPVPSHLTATELRGYLPPELIWMGAGDVFGIPVAGLIALGVIVVGWCILRYTAFGRAIYAVGGNREAARVSGINIDRTKIMVYMLSGLLAALAGMV
;
A
#
# COMPACT_ATOMS: atom_id res chain seq x y z
N MET A 1 34.97 -1.76 -81.82
CA MET A 1 35.42 -2.79 -80.85
C MET A 1 34.51 -2.75 -79.63
N LYS A 2 33.59 -3.75 -79.48
CA LYS A 2 32.69 -3.90 -78.34
C LYS A 2 33.30 -4.82 -77.35
N LYS A 3 33.70 -4.35 -76.13
CA LYS A 3 34.12 -5.18 -75.00
C LYS A 3 32.91 -5.90 -74.41
N LYS A 4 32.95 -7.25 -74.54
CA LYS A 4 31.93 -8.09 -73.81
C LYS A 4 32.31 -8.12 -72.32
N ALA A 5 31.30 -7.69 -71.47
CA ALA A 5 31.41 -7.85 -70.07
C ALA A 5 31.19 -9.32 -69.66
N SER A 6 32.09 -9.85 -68.84
CA SER A 6 32.01 -11.21 -68.31
C SER A 6 30.94 -11.31 -67.21
N PRO A 7 30.20 -12.43 -67.09
CA PRO A 7 29.18 -12.59 -66.05
C PRO A 7 29.82 -12.76 -64.68
N LEU A 8 29.43 -11.98 -63.72
CA LEU A 8 29.79 -12.12 -62.29
C LEU A 8 29.29 -13.48 -61.78
N LYS A 9 30.24 -14.34 -61.39
CA LYS A 9 29.94 -15.58 -60.66
C LYS A 9 29.26 -15.20 -59.30
N GLN A 10 28.00 -15.54 -59.16
CA GLN A 10 27.29 -15.48 -57.88
C GLN A 10 27.93 -16.57 -56.96
N GLN A 11 28.58 -16.12 -55.90
CA GLN A 11 29.03 -17.01 -54.82
C GLN A 11 27.78 -17.45 -54.05
N PRO A 12 27.63 -18.76 -53.69
CA PRO A 12 26.54 -19.22 -52.87
C PRO A 12 26.62 -18.57 -51.49
N MET A 13 25.54 -17.90 -51.08
CA MET A 13 25.39 -17.39 -49.71
C MET A 13 25.44 -18.55 -48.72
N MET A 14 26.59 -18.74 -48.11
CA MET A 14 26.69 -19.66 -46.95
C MET A 14 25.89 -19.07 -45.81
N SER A 15 24.82 -19.74 -45.39
CA SER A 15 24.08 -19.41 -44.17
C SER A 15 25.05 -19.37 -42.97
N PRO A 16 25.01 -18.34 -42.14
CA PRO A 16 25.87 -18.27 -40.96
C PRO A 16 25.61 -19.50 -40.07
N PRO A 17 26.67 -20.11 -39.50
CA PRO A 17 26.49 -21.26 -38.60
C PRO A 17 25.63 -20.86 -37.42
N MET A 18 24.58 -21.67 -37.11
CA MET A 18 23.74 -21.48 -35.93
C MET A 18 24.66 -21.44 -34.71
N ALA A 19 24.70 -20.25 -34.08
CA ALA A 19 25.45 -20.06 -32.84
C ALA A 19 24.80 -20.94 -31.76
N ARG A 20 25.52 -21.95 -31.29
CA ARG A 20 25.10 -22.72 -30.10
C ARG A 20 24.94 -21.74 -28.93
N PRO A 21 23.89 -21.88 -28.13
CA PRO A 21 23.72 -21.01 -26.97
C PRO A 21 24.94 -21.17 -26.05
N ARG A 22 25.82 -20.19 -26.05
CA ARG A 22 26.93 -20.12 -25.11
C ARG A 22 26.30 -19.70 -23.77
N PHE A 23 26.40 -20.58 -22.78
CA PHE A 23 26.10 -20.23 -21.39
C PHE A 23 27.02 -19.05 -21.02
N ASN A 24 26.42 -17.84 -20.96
CA ASN A 24 27.16 -16.65 -20.57
C ASN A 24 27.19 -16.60 -19.05
N PRO A 25 28.36 -16.72 -18.40
CA PRO A 25 28.47 -16.67 -16.93
C PRO A 25 27.94 -15.36 -16.33
N GLU A 26 27.94 -14.26 -17.09
CA GLU A 26 27.36 -12.99 -16.66
C GLU A 26 25.83 -13.04 -16.59
N THR A 27 25.19 -13.74 -17.52
CA THR A 27 23.72 -13.94 -17.47
C THR A 27 23.35 -14.76 -16.24
N LEU A 28 24.08 -15.83 -15.95
CA LEU A 28 23.86 -16.65 -14.75
C LEU A 28 24.08 -15.85 -13.47
N ARG A 29 25.11 -15.01 -13.42
CA ARG A 29 25.36 -14.11 -12.28
C ARG A 29 24.23 -13.07 -12.10
N ARG A 30 23.71 -12.49 -13.18
CA ARG A 30 22.56 -11.57 -13.12
C ARG A 30 21.31 -12.27 -12.59
N TRP A 31 21.01 -13.46 -13.09
CA TRP A 31 19.92 -14.28 -12.60
C TRP A 31 20.10 -14.67 -11.13
N ALA A 32 21.30 -15.06 -10.72
CA ALA A 32 21.59 -15.39 -9.31
C ALA A 32 21.42 -14.19 -8.39
N VAL A 33 21.83 -13.00 -8.80
CA VAL A 33 21.63 -11.76 -8.02
C VAL A 33 20.15 -11.39 -7.96
N GLN A 34 19.43 -11.49 -9.06
CA GLN A 34 17.99 -11.19 -9.10
C GLN A 34 17.14 -12.20 -8.32
N MET A 35 17.54 -13.48 -8.33
CA MET A 35 16.84 -14.56 -7.63
C MET A 35 17.33 -14.76 -6.18
N GLY A 36 18.40 -14.08 -5.76
CA GLY A 36 19.02 -14.27 -4.45
C GLY A 36 18.07 -14.07 -3.29
N ALA A 37 17.23 -13.03 -3.35
CA ALA A 37 16.21 -12.76 -2.33
C ALA A 37 15.13 -13.87 -2.29
N LEU A 38 14.69 -14.36 -3.46
CA LEU A 38 13.72 -15.45 -3.55
C LEU A 38 14.33 -16.76 -3.03
N LEU A 39 15.57 -17.07 -3.38
CA LEU A 39 16.26 -18.25 -2.86
C LEU A 39 16.46 -18.18 -1.35
N ALA A 40 16.85 -17.02 -0.81
CA ALA A 40 16.96 -16.81 0.63
C ALA A 40 15.62 -17.01 1.34
N LEU A 41 14.52 -16.48 0.77
CA LEU A 41 13.17 -16.70 1.29
C LEU A 41 12.78 -18.17 1.26
N LEU A 42 13.01 -18.87 0.15
CA LEU A 42 12.69 -20.30 0.03
C LEU A 42 13.50 -21.16 0.99
N LEU A 43 14.78 -20.85 1.18
CA LEU A 43 15.65 -21.52 2.14
C LEU A 43 15.16 -21.28 3.59
N LEU A 44 14.76 -20.05 3.91
CA LEU A 44 14.21 -19.71 5.21
C LEU A 44 12.89 -20.45 5.47
N VAL A 45 11.96 -20.44 4.49
CA VAL A 45 10.69 -21.18 4.58
C VAL A 45 10.96 -22.67 4.74
N GLY A 46 11.86 -23.24 3.94
CA GLY A 46 12.25 -24.67 4.06
C GLY A 46 12.83 -25.01 5.43
N TYR A 47 13.75 -24.18 5.92
CA TYR A 47 14.32 -24.36 7.26
C TYR A 47 13.26 -24.30 8.37
N LEU A 48 12.42 -23.28 8.35
CA LEU A 48 11.36 -23.11 9.36
C LEU A 48 10.31 -24.22 9.30
N SER A 49 10.02 -24.74 8.11
CA SER A 49 9.09 -25.87 7.92
C SER A 49 9.62 -27.17 8.54
N LEU A 50 10.94 -27.35 8.60
CA LEU A 50 11.58 -28.49 9.22
C LEU A 50 11.83 -28.26 10.73
N ALA A 51 12.13 -27.02 11.11
CA ALA A 51 12.49 -26.67 12.49
C ALA A 51 11.27 -26.51 13.42
N SER A 52 10.09 -26.20 12.88
CA SER A 52 8.88 -25.96 13.69
C SER A 52 7.67 -26.71 13.14
N PRO A 53 7.04 -27.60 13.91
CA PRO A 53 5.82 -28.31 13.49
C PRO A 53 4.61 -27.38 13.33
N HIS A 54 4.69 -26.16 13.88
CA HIS A 54 3.60 -25.18 13.82
C HIS A 54 3.70 -24.23 12.62
N PHE A 55 4.85 -24.20 11.90
CA PHE A 55 5.12 -23.21 10.86
C PHE A 55 4.13 -23.27 9.69
N LEU A 56 3.85 -24.47 9.16
CA LEU A 56 2.92 -24.68 8.03
C LEU A 56 1.48 -25.01 8.47
N THR A 57 1.13 -24.77 9.74
CA THR A 57 -0.26 -25.01 10.18
C THR A 57 -1.21 -23.99 9.56
N PRO A 58 -2.48 -24.36 9.24
CA PRO A 58 -3.47 -23.43 8.71
C PRO A 58 -3.65 -22.19 9.60
N GLY A 59 -3.59 -22.37 10.94
CA GLY A 59 -3.68 -21.26 11.89
C GLY A 59 -2.53 -20.26 11.76
N ASN A 60 -1.28 -20.73 11.59
CA ASN A 60 -0.13 -19.85 11.41
C ASN A 60 -0.18 -19.13 10.05
N ILE A 61 -0.56 -19.84 8.98
CA ILE A 61 -0.74 -19.24 7.65
C ILE A 61 -1.80 -18.15 7.70
N ALA A 62 -2.94 -18.39 8.37
CA ALA A 62 -3.96 -17.39 8.58
C ALA A 62 -3.46 -16.19 9.38
N ASN A 63 -2.66 -16.39 10.43
CA ASN A 63 -2.05 -15.30 11.20
C ASN A 63 -1.08 -14.45 10.36
N VAL A 64 -0.22 -15.09 9.57
CA VAL A 64 0.67 -14.39 8.64
C VAL A 64 -0.15 -13.58 7.63
N ALA A 65 -1.23 -14.15 7.08
CA ALA A 65 -2.11 -13.45 6.15
C ALA A 65 -2.78 -12.22 6.78
N ARG A 66 -3.23 -12.30 8.05
CA ARG A 66 -3.78 -11.15 8.80
C ARG A 66 -2.73 -10.05 9.01
N GLN A 67 -1.54 -10.42 9.48
CA GLN A 67 -0.47 -9.45 9.74
C GLN A 67 0.01 -8.76 8.46
N THR A 68 0.13 -9.50 7.36
CA THR A 68 0.55 -8.94 6.08
C THR A 68 -0.54 -8.12 5.40
N ALA A 69 -1.83 -8.36 5.70
CA ALA A 69 -2.94 -7.63 5.11
C ALA A 69 -2.84 -6.12 5.38
N VAL A 70 -2.59 -5.72 6.62
CA VAL A 70 -2.41 -4.31 7.02
C VAL A 70 -1.29 -3.65 6.22
N THR A 71 -0.11 -4.29 6.20
CA THR A 71 1.05 -3.79 5.45
C THR A 71 0.75 -3.72 3.95
N THR A 72 0.02 -4.68 3.41
CA THR A 72 -0.36 -4.74 1.99
C THR A 72 -1.29 -3.59 1.61
N ILE A 73 -2.27 -3.25 2.46
CA ILE A 73 -3.18 -2.12 2.22
C ILE A 73 -2.39 -0.80 2.26
N LEU A 74 -1.49 -0.62 3.23
CA LEU A 74 -0.61 0.55 3.31
C LEU A 74 0.30 0.65 2.08
N ALA A 75 0.91 -0.47 1.66
CA ALA A 75 1.76 -0.54 0.49
C ALA A 75 1.01 -0.22 -0.82
N ALA A 76 -0.25 -0.63 -0.93
CA ALA A 76 -1.09 -0.25 -2.07
C ALA A 76 -1.29 1.27 -2.14
N GLY A 77 -1.59 1.93 -1.01
CA GLY A 77 -1.67 3.40 -0.94
C GLY A 77 -0.34 4.06 -1.31
N GLN A 78 0.75 3.56 -0.74
CA GLN A 78 2.09 4.06 -1.01
C GLN A 78 2.53 3.88 -2.47
N THR A 79 2.05 2.84 -3.15
CA THR A 79 2.31 2.62 -4.57
C THR A 79 1.81 3.79 -5.43
N PHE A 80 0.62 4.33 -5.17
CA PHE A 80 0.10 5.50 -5.87
C PHE A 80 0.99 6.73 -5.66
N VAL A 81 1.45 6.94 -4.42
CA VAL A 81 2.34 8.06 -4.07
C VAL A 81 3.67 7.94 -4.79
N ILE A 82 4.31 6.76 -4.73
CA ILE A 82 5.61 6.50 -5.39
C ILE A 82 5.50 6.65 -6.91
N LEU A 83 4.45 6.10 -7.52
CA LEU A 83 4.20 6.22 -8.96
C LEU A 83 3.98 7.67 -9.41
N SER A 84 3.49 8.56 -8.52
CA SER A 84 3.39 10.00 -8.80
C SER A 84 4.71 10.78 -8.56
N GLY A 85 5.79 10.09 -8.19
CA GLY A 85 7.08 10.67 -7.82
C GLY A 85 7.07 11.35 -6.45
N GLY A 86 6.24 10.85 -5.50
CA GLY A 86 6.13 11.32 -4.12
C GLY A 86 6.66 10.33 -3.09
N ILE A 87 6.70 10.76 -1.83
CA ILE A 87 7.00 9.94 -0.65
C ILE A 87 6.02 10.35 0.45
N ASP A 88 5.33 9.38 1.07
CA ASP A 88 4.43 9.63 2.19
C ASP A 88 4.90 8.83 3.43
N LEU A 89 5.51 9.52 4.38
CA LEU A 89 5.95 8.92 5.64
C LEU A 89 4.83 8.86 6.68
N SER A 90 3.72 9.57 6.45
CA SER A 90 2.65 9.72 7.44
C SER A 90 1.66 8.57 7.48
N VAL A 91 1.71 7.63 6.51
CA VAL A 91 0.70 6.56 6.35
C VAL A 91 0.45 5.75 7.63
N ALA A 92 1.51 5.36 8.36
CA ALA A 92 1.37 4.58 9.58
C ALA A 92 0.75 5.41 10.72
N ALA A 93 1.11 6.68 10.85
CA ALA A 93 0.53 7.59 11.85
C ALA A 93 -0.93 7.91 11.51
N THR A 94 -1.25 8.05 10.21
CA THR A 94 -2.63 8.25 9.72
C THR A 94 -3.50 7.03 10.03
N ALA A 95 -2.99 5.82 9.80
CA ALA A 95 -3.67 4.58 10.18
C ALA A 95 -3.93 4.53 11.69
N GLY A 96 -2.90 4.80 12.50
CA GLY A 96 -3.02 4.83 13.96
C GLY A 96 -4.03 5.88 14.46
N LEU A 97 -4.00 7.09 13.92
CA LEU A 97 -4.98 8.13 14.27
C LEU A 97 -6.40 7.74 13.90
N SER A 98 -6.61 7.25 12.68
CA SER A 98 -7.94 6.84 12.20
C SER A 98 -8.51 5.71 13.05
N ALA A 99 -7.70 4.70 13.38
CA ALA A 99 -8.07 3.61 14.26
C ALA A 99 -8.40 4.11 15.68
N SER A 100 -7.55 4.99 16.23
CA SER A 100 -7.74 5.55 17.57
C SER A 100 -9.05 6.35 17.69
N VAL A 101 -9.34 7.22 16.72
CA VAL A 101 -10.57 8.01 16.68
C VAL A 101 -11.80 7.10 16.60
N ALA A 102 -11.77 6.11 15.69
CA ALA A 102 -12.86 5.16 15.55
C ALA A 102 -13.06 4.31 16.82
N ALA A 103 -11.98 3.78 17.40
CA ALA A 103 -12.05 2.96 18.60
C ALA A 103 -12.64 3.75 19.78
N VAL A 104 -12.18 4.98 20.01
CA VAL A 104 -12.71 5.84 21.07
C VAL A 104 -14.20 6.12 20.87
N LEU A 105 -14.61 6.49 19.65
CA LEU A 105 -16.02 6.79 19.36
C LEU A 105 -16.92 5.56 19.41
N MET A 106 -16.43 4.37 19.12
CA MET A 106 -17.21 3.13 19.19
C MET A 106 -17.33 2.57 20.60
N THR A 107 -16.36 2.85 21.47
CA THR A 107 -16.29 2.24 22.82
C THR A 107 -16.61 3.18 23.97
N SER A 108 -16.52 4.49 23.73
CA SER A 108 -16.61 5.50 24.79
C SER A 108 -17.55 6.63 24.43
N GLN A 109 -18.14 7.24 25.46
CA GLN A 109 -18.85 8.50 25.32
C GLN A 109 -17.85 9.67 25.37
N VAL A 110 -17.79 10.45 24.31
CA VAL A 110 -16.90 11.60 24.18
C VAL A 110 -17.71 12.89 24.21
N TRP A 111 -17.28 13.88 24.98
CA TRP A 111 -17.93 15.19 25.03
C TRP A 111 -17.27 16.13 24.02
N ILE A 112 -18.01 16.55 23.00
CA ILE A 112 -17.55 17.53 22.00
C ILE A 112 -18.44 18.77 22.11
N LEU A 113 -17.83 19.91 22.47
CA LEU A 113 -18.55 21.19 22.65
C LEU A 113 -19.77 21.07 23.60
N GLY A 114 -19.69 20.26 24.66
CA GLY A 114 -20.75 20.05 25.60
C GLY A 114 -21.84 19.05 25.15
N VAL A 115 -21.69 18.43 23.97
CA VAL A 115 -22.60 17.42 23.48
C VAL A 115 -21.98 16.04 23.64
N PRO A 116 -22.66 15.06 24.29
CA PRO A 116 -22.16 13.69 24.39
C PRO A 116 -22.31 12.98 23.05
N ILE A 117 -21.21 12.44 22.53
CA ILE A 117 -21.17 11.67 21.29
C ILE A 117 -20.64 10.27 21.60
N GLY A 118 -21.33 9.24 21.08
CA GLY A 118 -20.97 7.84 21.24
C GLY A 118 -21.62 7.14 22.43
N PRO A 119 -21.42 5.83 22.54
CA PRO A 119 -20.81 4.95 21.54
C PRO A 119 -21.56 4.95 20.21
N VAL A 120 -20.82 5.06 19.12
CA VAL A 120 -21.42 5.04 17.76
C VAL A 120 -21.40 3.63 17.16
N PRO A 121 -22.36 3.28 16.28
CA PRO A 121 -22.36 2.02 15.57
C PRO A 121 -21.12 1.87 14.68
N PHE A 122 -20.70 0.62 14.42
CA PHE A 122 -19.52 0.29 13.58
C PHE A 122 -19.48 1.06 12.26
N GLY A 123 -20.58 1.10 11.49
CA GLY A 123 -20.62 1.79 10.20
C GLY A 123 -20.30 3.28 10.31
N VAL A 124 -20.79 3.94 11.36
CA VAL A 124 -20.50 5.37 11.61
C VAL A 124 -19.04 5.57 11.97
N GLY A 125 -18.49 4.73 12.86
CA GLY A 125 -17.08 4.77 13.24
C GLY A 125 -16.16 4.51 12.04
N MET A 126 -16.51 3.56 11.18
CA MET A 126 -15.78 3.28 9.92
C MET A 126 -15.78 4.51 9.01
N ILE A 127 -16.92 5.14 8.77
CA ILE A 127 -16.99 6.35 7.94
C ILE A 127 -16.13 7.47 8.52
N ILE A 128 -16.18 7.68 9.84
CA ILE A 128 -15.35 8.70 10.50
C ILE A 128 -13.86 8.38 10.34
N ALA A 129 -13.44 7.12 10.53
CA ALA A 129 -12.07 6.70 10.31
C ALA A 129 -11.60 7.02 8.87
N MET A 130 -12.43 6.67 7.87
CA MET A 130 -12.13 6.95 6.46
C MET A 130 -12.03 8.44 6.19
N LEU A 131 -12.91 9.25 6.78
CA LEU A 131 -12.86 10.72 6.66
C LEU A 131 -11.61 11.30 7.31
N VAL A 132 -11.20 10.82 8.47
CA VAL A 132 -9.93 11.23 9.11
C VAL A 132 -8.75 10.97 8.19
N GLY A 133 -8.62 9.75 7.64
CA GLY A 133 -7.53 9.44 6.73
C GLY A 133 -7.57 10.28 5.45
N LEU A 134 -8.76 10.45 4.87
CA LEU A 134 -8.96 11.30 3.70
C LEU A 134 -8.53 12.75 3.95
N LEU A 135 -8.89 13.33 5.11
CA LEU A 135 -8.55 14.70 5.50
C LEU A 135 -7.05 14.85 5.74
N VAL A 136 -6.40 13.88 6.38
CA VAL A 136 -4.94 13.87 6.54
C VAL A 136 -4.25 13.81 5.19
N GLY A 137 -4.71 12.95 4.28
CA GLY A 137 -4.21 12.89 2.91
C GLY A 137 -4.43 14.19 2.13
N LEU A 138 -5.62 14.81 2.27
CA LEU A 138 -5.90 16.12 1.69
C LEU A 138 -4.93 17.19 2.23
N LEU A 139 -4.71 17.23 3.54
CA LEU A 139 -3.78 18.16 4.18
C LEU A 139 -2.37 17.99 3.60
N ASN A 140 -1.85 16.77 3.52
CA ASN A 140 -0.56 16.49 2.89
C ASN A 140 -0.53 16.96 1.43
N GLY A 141 -1.54 16.60 0.65
CA GLY A 141 -1.63 17.02 -0.75
C GLY A 141 -1.63 18.54 -0.93
N LEU A 142 -2.33 19.28 -0.07
CA LEU A 142 -2.36 20.74 -0.10
C LEU A 142 -1.02 21.37 0.33
N ILE A 143 -0.42 20.89 1.41
CA ILE A 143 0.88 21.37 1.90
C ILE A 143 1.95 21.20 0.81
N ILE A 144 1.97 20.04 0.15
CA ILE A 144 2.93 19.71 -0.90
C ILE A 144 2.71 20.56 -2.16
N THR A 145 1.46 20.68 -2.62
CA THR A 145 1.17 21.32 -3.92
C THR A 145 1.04 22.82 -3.80
N LYS A 146 0.30 23.32 -2.81
CA LYS A 146 0.05 24.75 -2.62
C LYS A 146 1.12 25.41 -1.75
N GLY A 147 1.58 24.71 -0.71
CA GLY A 147 2.70 25.16 0.12
C GLY A 147 4.05 25.03 -0.59
N ARG A 148 4.15 24.25 -1.68
CA ARG A 148 5.38 23.93 -2.41
C ARG A 148 6.47 23.35 -1.48
N ILE A 149 6.06 22.63 -0.46
CA ILE A 149 6.96 21.97 0.48
C ILE A 149 7.31 20.59 -0.09
N PRO A 150 8.57 20.15 -0.04
CA PRO A 150 8.97 18.81 -0.45
C PRO A 150 8.16 17.74 0.27
N ASP A 151 7.74 16.71 -0.46
CA ASP A 151 6.86 15.61 0.01
C ASP A 151 7.37 14.99 1.31
N PHE A 152 8.69 14.72 1.38
CA PHE A 152 9.35 14.16 2.56
C PHE A 152 9.19 15.05 3.81
N ILE A 153 9.40 16.37 3.69
CA ILE A 153 9.34 17.32 4.83
C ILE A 153 7.89 17.45 5.32
N ALA A 154 6.94 17.58 4.38
CA ALA A 154 5.52 17.72 4.70
C ALA A 154 5.01 16.47 5.45
N THR A 155 5.29 15.29 4.91
CA THR A 155 4.77 14.03 5.47
C THR A 155 5.49 13.61 6.75
N LEU A 156 6.76 14.00 6.95
CA LEU A 156 7.46 13.83 8.22
C LEU A 156 6.84 14.69 9.34
N GLY A 157 6.51 15.96 9.04
CA GLY A 157 5.79 16.83 9.96
C GLY A 157 4.39 16.27 10.29
N THR A 158 3.66 15.79 9.28
CA THR A 158 2.35 15.17 9.48
C THR A 158 2.45 13.88 10.29
N LEU A 159 3.46 13.04 10.06
CA LEU A 159 3.70 11.82 10.84
C LEU A 159 3.76 12.12 12.34
N THR A 160 4.58 13.07 12.74
CA THR A 160 4.75 13.43 14.16
C THR A 160 3.50 14.06 14.74
N THR A 161 2.84 14.93 13.98
CA THR A 161 1.60 15.61 14.39
C THR A 161 0.46 14.60 14.58
N MET A 162 0.21 13.73 13.59
CA MET A 162 -0.88 12.75 13.67
C MET A 162 -0.65 11.72 14.78
N ARG A 163 0.62 11.33 15.01
CA ARG A 163 0.97 10.48 16.14
C ARG A 163 0.69 11.17 17.49
N GLY A 164 1.03 12.44 17.61
CA GLY A 164 0.72 13.24 18.80
C GLY A 164 -0.79 13.37 19.05
N ILE A 165 -1.56 13.66 17.99
CA ILE A 165 -3.03 13.74 18.08
C ILE A 165 -3.63 12.38 18.49
N ALA A 166 -3.14 11.26 17.92
CA ALA A 166 -3.60 9.92 18.29
C ALA A 166 -3.41 9.66 19.80
N LEU A 167 -2.24 10.03 20.35
CA LEU A 167 -1.98 9.93 21.79
C LEU A 167 -2.89 10.82 22.64
N LEU A 168 -3.18 12.03 22.17
CA LEU A 168 -4.11 12.94 22.87
C LEU A 168 -5.54 12.36 22.86
N VAL A 169 -6.00 11.80 21.73
CA VAL A 169 -7.33 11.20 21.60
C VAL A 169 -7.51 10.00 22.53
N THR A 170 -6.46 9.19 22.72
CA THR A 170 -6.49 7.98 23.55
C THR A 170 -6.06 8.23 25.00
N GLY A 171 -5.60 9.44 25.33
CA GLY A 171 -4.97 9.73 26.62
C GLY A 171 -3.64 8.99 26.82
N GLY A 172 -3.00 8.53 25.74
CA GLY A 172 -1.75 7.75 25.76
C GLY A 172 -1.94 6.29 26.20
N LEU A 173 -3.16 5.83 26.33
CA LEU A 173 -3.50 4.47 26.78
C LEU A 173 -4.12 3.65 25.63
N PRO A 174 -4.04 2.30 25.69
CA PRO A 174 -4.81 1.45 24.81
C PRO A 174 -6.31 1.70 24.96
N VAL A 175 -7.09 1.56 23.90
CA VAL A 175 -8.54 1.74 23.95
C VAL A 175 -9.24 0.40 23.74
N PRO A 176 -10.11 -0.03 24.66
CA PRO A 176 -10.37 0.48 26.02
C PRO A 176 -9.23 0.13 26.98
N SER A 177 -8.88 1.05 27.88
CA SER A 177 -7.64 0.98 28.70
C SER A 177 -7.73 0.08 29.96
N HIS A 178 -8.92 -0.26 30.40
CA HIS A 178 -9.19 -0.90 31.69
C HIS A 178 -9.64 -2.36 31.58
N LEU A 179 -9.62 -2.92 30.36
CA LEU A 179 -10.17 -4.25 30.10
C LEU A 179 -9.06 -5.25 29.78
N THR A 180 -9.27 -6.50 30.20
CA THR A 180 -8.46 -7.64 29.76
C THR A 180 -8.69 -7.93 28.27
N ALA A 181 -7.77 -8.67 27.63
CA ALA A 181 -7.93 -9.03 26.21
C ALA A 181 -9.24 -9.80 25.91
N THR A 182 -9.81 -10.47 26.90
CA THR A 182 -11.09 -11.19 26.78
C THR A 182 -12.28 -10.24 26.87
N GLU A 183 -12.20 -9.23 27.73
CA GLU A 183 -13.23 -8.22 27.92
C GLU A 183 -13.28 -7.21 26.78
N LEU A 184 -12.11 -6.91 26.15
CA LEU A 184 -12.02 -6.10 24.93
C LEU A 184 -12.95 -6.61 23.82
N ARG A 185 -13.07 -7.92 23.66
CA ARG A 185 -13.97 -8.54 22.67
C ARG A 185 -15.44 -8.29 22.95
N GLY A 186 -15.83 -8.08 24.22
CA GLY A 186 -17.19 -7.74 24.58
C GLY A 186 -17.59 -6.29 24.35
N TYR A 187 -16.62 -5.38 24.20
CA TYR A 187 -16.85 -3.94 24.04
C TYR A 187 -16.66 -3.43 22.60
N LEU A 188 -15.79 -4.07 21.83
CA LEU A 188 -15.62 -3.75 20.41
C LEU A 188 -16.83 -4.27 19.61
N PRO A 189 -17.32 -3.52 18.62
CA PRO A 189 -18.37 -4.01 17.73
C PRO A 189 -17.99 -5.36 17.10
N PRO A 190 -18.92 -6.35 17.07
CA PRO A 190 -18.63 -7.67 16.48
C PRO A 190 -18.15 -7.59 15.05
N GLU A 191 -18.61 -6.63 14.27
CA GLU A 191 -18.24 -6.40 12.87
C GLU A 191 -16.76 -5.99 12.75
N LEU A 192 -16.26 -5.17 13.69
CA LEU A 192 -14.85 -4.78 13.72
C LEU A 192 -13.97 -5.99 14.05
N ILE A 193 -14.37 -6.80 15.03
CA ILE A 193 -13.66 -8.04 15.39
C ILE A 193 -13.65 -9.00 14.20
N TRP A 194 -14.78 -9.14 13.51
CA TRP A 194 -14.89 -10.01 12.34
C TRP A 194 -14.02 -9.51 11.18
N MET A 195 -13.92 -8.21 10.97
CA MET A 195 -13.10 -7.62 9.91
C MET A 195 -11.60 -7.89 10.11
N GLY A 196 -11.09 -7.80 11.34
CA GLY A 196 -9.67 -8.04 11.65
C GLY A 196 -9.32 -9.50 11.93
N ALA A 197 -10.18 -10.23 12.66
CA ALA A 197 -9.90 -11.58 13.17
C ALA A 197 -10.76 -12.68 12.54
N GLY A 198 -11.85 -12.32 11.82
CA GLY A 198 -12.76 -13.29 11.20
C GLY A 198 -12.18 -13.99 9.99
N ASP A 199 -12.89 -15.04 9.57
CA ASP A 199 -12.57 -15.79 8.37
C ASP A 199 -13.84 -16.12 7.57
N VAL A 200 -13.66 -16.32 6.26
CA VAL A 200 -14.68 -16.78 5.33
C VAL A 200 -14.11 -18.02 4.63
N PHE A 201 -14.73 -19.18 4.83
CA PHE A 201 -14.23 -20.47 4.33
C PHE A 201 -12.77 -20.77 4.71
N GLY A 202 -12.31 -20.34 5.88
CA GLY A 202 -10.93 -20.51 6.34
C GLY A 202 -9.92 -19.50 5.77
N ILE A 203 -10.39 -18.51 4.99
CA ILE A 203 -9.55 -17.41 4.47
C ILE A 203 -9.78 -16.17 5.36
N PRO A 204 -8.74 -15.57 5.94
CA PRO A 204 -8.87 -14.37 6.78
C PRO A 204 -9.54 -13.21 6.02
N VAL A 205 -10.53 -12.59 6.63
CA VAL A 205 -11.25 -11.43 6.08
C VAL A 205 -10.30 -10.29 5.76
N ALA A 206 -9.36 -10.01 6.66
CA ALA A 206 -8.30 -9.02 6.44
C ALA A 206 -7.53 -9.26 5.13
N GLY A 207 -7.18 -10.53 4.84
CA GLY A 207 -6.53 -10.92 3.59
C GLY A 207 -7.39 -10.70 2.36
N LEU A 208 -8.71 -10.97 2.46
CA LEU A 208 -9.66 -10.71 1.37
C LEU A 208 -9.81 -9.21 1.10
N ILE A 209 -9.86 -8.39 2.16
CA ILE A 209 -9.88 -6.91 2.04
C ILE A 209 -8.60 -6.42 1.33
N ALA A 210 -7.43 -6.90 1.75
CA ALA A 210 -6.16 -6.54 1.13
C ALA A 210 -6.12 -6.93 -0.36
N LEU A 211 -6.59 -8.12 -0.70
CA LEU A 211 -6.70 -8.56 -2.09
C LEU A 211 -7.65 -7.67 -2.89
N GLY A 212 -8.80 -7.32 -2.32
CA GLY A 212 -9.76 -6.38 -2.94
C GLY A 212 -9.12 -5.02 -3.22
N VAL A 213 -8.36 -4.49 -2.25
CA VAL A 213 -7.61 -3.23 -2.41
C VAL A 213 -6.58 -3.32 -3.54
N ILE A 214 -5.82 -4.42 -3.64
CA ILE A 214 -4.87 -4.64 -4.74
C ILE A 214 -5.61 -4.64 -6.09
N VAL A 215 -6.69 -5.40 -6.21
CA VAL A 215 -7.46 -5.52 -7.46
C VAL A 215 -8.04 -4.17 -7.87
N VAL A 216 -8.67 -3.45 -6.95
CA VAL A 216 -9.22 -2.11 -7.20
C VAL A 216 -8.10 -1.12 -7.56
N GLY A 217 -6.99 -1.14 -6.82
CA GLY A 217 -5.82 -0.30 -7.10
C GLY A 217 -5.24 -0.58 -8.49
N TRP A 218 -5.09 -1.85 -8.85
CA TRP A 218 -4.67 -2.26 -10.18
C TRP A 218 -5.64 -1.78 -11.28
N CYS A 219 -6.95 -1.93 -11.07
CA CYS A 219 -7.96 -1.43 -11.98
C CYS A 219 -7.87 0.10 -12.17
N ILE A 220 -7.71 0.85 -11.07
CA ILE A 220 -7.54 2.30 -11.13
C ILE A 220 -6.31 2.66 -11.97
N LEU A 221 -5.16 2.06 -11.68
CA LEU A 221 -3.91 2.35 -12.39
C LEU A 221 -3.97 1.95 -13.87
N ARG A 222 -4.60 0.82 -14.19
CA ARG A 222 -4.61 0.24 -15.54
C ARG A 222 -5.64 0.85 -16.47
N TYR A 223 -6.85 1.13 -15.94
CA TYR A 223 -8.01 1.41 -16.80
C TYR A 223 -8.54 2.84 -16.69
N THR A 224 -8.10 3.64 -15.68
CA THR A 224 -8.67 4.99 -15.50
C THR A 224 -7.79 6.10 -16.06
N ALA A 225 -8.40 7.27 -16.33
CA ALA A 225 -7.69 8.48 -16.68
C ALA A 225 -6.79 8.96 -15.51
N PHE A 226 -7.22 8.73 -14.27
CA PHE A 226 -6.45 9.05 -13.07
C PHE A 226 -5.15 8.24 -13.00
N GLY A 227 -5.20 6.91 -13.27
CA GLY A 227 -3.99 6.09 -13.35
C GLY A 227 -3.01 6.59 -14.41
N ARG A 228 -3.49 6.93 -15.61
CA ARG A 228 -2.64 7.51 -16.64
C ARG A 228 -2.01 8.84 -16.22
N ALA A 229 -2.76 9.70 -15.52
CA ALA A 229 -2.24 10.96 -14.99
C ALA A 229 -1.13 10.72 -13.94
N ILE A 230 -1.28 9.73 -13.07
CA ILE A 230 -0.26 9.36 -12.07
C ILE A 230 1.06 8.96 -12.75
N TYR A 231 1.01 8.07 -13.74
CA TYR A 231 2.21 7.65 -14.48
C TYR A 231 2.85 8.80 -15.24
N ALA A 232 2.04 9.69 -15.85
CA ALA A 232 2.55 10.85 -16.57
C ALA A 232 3.26 11.85 -15.63
N VAL A 233 2.65 12.15 -14.46
CA VAL A 233 3.21 13.06 -13.45
C VAL A 233 4.50 12.52 -12.86
N GLY A 234 4.55 11.23 -12.57
CA GLY A 234 5.74 10.59 -12.00
C GLY A 234 6.87 10.39 -13.00
N GLY A 235 6.54 10.15 -14.28
CA GLY A 235 7.52 9.96 -15.35
C GLY A 235 8.20 11.26 -15.78
N ASN A 236 7.42 12.29 -16.11
CA ASN A 236 7.93 13.60 -16.47
C ASN A 236 6.89 14.70 -16.21
N ARG A 237 7.10 15.46 -15.13
CA ARG A 237 6.19 16.54 -14.70
C ARG A 237 5.99 17.61 -15.76
N GLU A 238 7.05 18.00 -16.47
CA GLU A 238 6.96 19.06 -17.46
C GLU A 238 6.19 18.59 -18.69
N ALA A 239 6.47 17.38 -19.18
CA ALA A 239 5.70 16.79 -20.27
C ALA A 239 4.22 16.60 -19.90
N ALA A 240 3.92 16.17 -18.66
CA ALA A 240 2.55 16.06 -18.17
C ALA A 240 1.82 17.42 -18.17
N ARG A 241 2.52 18.49 -17.73
CA ARG A 241 1.98 19.87 -17.74
C ARG A 241 1.63 20.34 -19.13
N VAL A 242 2.56 20.19 -20.07
CA VAL A 242 2.35 20.60 -21.47
C VAL A 242 1.22 19.79 -22.13
N SER A 243 1.03 18.54 -21.71
CA SER A 243 -0.09 17.69 -22.13
C SER A 243 -1.42 18.02 -21.46
N GLY A 244 -1.50 19.11 -20.66
CA GLY A 244 -2.73 19.56 -20.02
C GLY A 244 -3.12 18.82 -18.75
N ILE A 245 -2.24 17.97 -18.19
CA ILE A 245 -2.51 17.24 -16.93
C ILE A 245 -2.29 18.20 -15.75
N ASN A 246 -3.31 18.32 -14.90
CA ASN A 246 -3.21 19.12 -13.67
C ASN A 246 -2.43 18.33 -12.60
N ILE A 247 -1.14 18.69 -12.45
CA ILE A 247 -0.21 18.02 -11.52
C ILE A 247 -0.67 18.14 -10.07
N ASP A 248 -1.09 19.35 -9.66
CA ASP A 248 -1.52 19.63 -8.29
C ASP A 248 -2.73 18.76 -7.91
N ARG A 249 -3.76 18.76 -8.78
CA ARG A 249 -4.96 17.95 -8.57
C ARG A 249 -4.63 16.47 -8.50
N THR A 250 -3.77 15.97 -9.39
CA THR A 250 -3.35 14.58 -9.41
C THR A 250 -2.64 14.22 -8.11
N LYS A 251 -1.70 15.04 -7.65
CA LYS A 251 -0.99 14.80 -6.37
C LYS A 251 -1.94 14.84 -5.18
N ILE A 252 -2.81 15.85 -5.07
CA ILE A 252 -3.78 15.93 -3.98
C ILE A 252 -4.63 14.65 -3.92
N MET A 253 -5.17 14.20 -5.06
CA MET A 253 -5.98 12.97 -5.11
C MET A 253 -5.19 11.71 -4.73
N VAL A 254 -3.91 11.63 -5.08
CA VAL A 254 -3.01 10.53 -4.71
C VAL A 254 -2.80 10.48 -3.20
N TYR A 255 -2.52 11.62 -2.55
CA TYR A 255 -2.37 11.66 -1.10
C TYR A 255 -3.68 11.40 -0.35
N MET A 256 -4.82 11.88 -0.88
CA MET A 256 -6.14 11.56 -0.34
C MET A 256 -6.42 10.04 -0.39
N LEU A 257 -6.09 9.39 -1.51
CA LEU A 257 -6.24 7.94 -1.66
C LEU A 257 -5.29 7.18 -0.71
N SER A 258 -4.04 7.63 -0.57
CA SER A 258 -3.08 7.07 0.40
C SER A 258 -3.63 7.17 1.82
N GLY A 259 -4.14 8.33 2.24
CA GLY A 259 -4.74 8.52 3.55
C GLY A 259 -6.00 7.67 3.79
N LEU A 260 -6.85 7.53 2.77
CA LEU A 260 -8.02 6.67 2.83
C LEU A 260 -7.65 5.20 3.03
N LEU A 261 -6.65 4.70 2.28
CA LEU A 261 -6.15 3.33 2.42
C LEU A 261 -5.41 3.14 3.74
N ALA A 262 -4.72 4.16 4.26
CA ALA A 262 -4.13 4.14 5.59
C ALA A 262 -5.20 3.99 6.67
N ALA A 263 -6.31 4.73 6.58
CA ALA A 263 -7.44 4.58 7.50
C ALA A 263 -8.05 3.18 7.44
N LEU A 264 -8.25 2.63 6.24
CA LEU A 264 -8.72 1.25 6.07
C LEU A 264 -7.77 0.25 6.74
N ALA A 265 -6.46 0.40 6.52
CA ALA A 265 -5.45 -0.46 7.15
C ALA A 265 -5.47 -0.38 8.69
N GLY A 266 -5.77 0.79 9.25
CA GLY A 266 -5.91 0.97 10.70
C GLY A 266 -7.16 0.32 11.29
N MET A 267 -8.19 0.08 10.48
CA MET A 267 -9.44 -0.57 10.89
C MET A 267 -9.41 -2.10 10.74
N VAL A 268 -8.50 -2.62 9.93
CA VAL A 268 -8.26 -4.07 9.70
C VAL A 268 -7.25 -4.62 10.69
#